data_6d6e267b2778322eba40cc6e3ee551c6
#
_entry.id   6d6e267b2778322eba40cc6e3ee551c6
#
_cell.length_a   1.000
_cell.length_b   1.000
_cell.length_c   1.000
_cell.angle_alpha   90.00
_cell.angle_beta   90.00
_cell.angle_gamma   90.00
#
_symmetry.space_group_name_H-M   'P 1'
#
loop_
_entity.id
_entity.type
_entity.pdbx_description
1 polymer ?
#
loop_
_entity_poly.entity_id
_entity_poly.type
_entity_poly.pdbx_seq_one_letter_code
_entity_poly.pdbx_strand_id
1 'polypeptide(L)'
;MKNVIGKIRQMKSSTSSFGLLRSFLKRQEGASAVEFALVAPLFTTMYFGVLAMAAGDHTASRVEQVASTVSDIISQSAGLSAAQIDGALMAAEAIAGSNNAAAMEIEAIGVHIDSNRNATVVWSRDSQGGQPYPPGSPYSVPASLLNQPGFVVASRTAMSFTPPVGGSLLPSDGAVPLEYKYYYVPRVSSSLFCPDC
;
A
#
# COMPACT_ATOMS: atom_id res chain seq x y z
N MET A 1 74.74 56.43 14.31
CA MET A 1 74.93 55.55 15.46
C MET A 1 73.84 54.45 15.37
N LYS A 2 74.31 53.21 15.42
CA LYS A 2 73.63 51.94 15.70
C LYS A 2 72.44 51.53 14.89
N ASN A 3 72.75 50.60 14.00
CA ASN A 3 71.98 49.50 13.35
C ASN A 3 70.94 48.88 14.26
N VAL A 4 69.70 48.66 13.68
CA VAL A 4 68.87 47.57 14.06
C VAL A 4 68.36 46.88 12.77
N ILE A 5 69.01 45.80 12.44
CA ILE A 5 68.62 44.88 11.36
C ILE A 5 67.47 44.03 11.91
N GLY A 6 66.27 44.29 11.40
CA GLY A 6 65.08 43.49 11.69
C GLY A 6 65.14 42.17 10.93
N LYS A 7 65.21 41.06 11.64
CA LYS A 7 65.24 39.67 11.22
C LYS A 7 63.90 39.29 10.58
N ILE A 8 63.85 39.24 9.24
CA ILE A 8 62.72 38.75 8.53
C ILE A 8 62.68 37.23 8.72
N ARG A 9 61.69 36.76 9.52
CA ARG A 9 61.42 35.36 9.76
C ARG A 9 60.66 34.84 8.56
N GLN A 10 61.33 34.08 7.71
CA GLN A 10 60.73 33.31 6.61
C GLN A 10 59.67 32.39 7.19
N MET A 11 58.41 32.70 6.91
CA MET A 11 57.30 31.76 7.09
C MET A 11 57.45 30.68 6.04
N LYS A 12 57.92 29.53 6.48
CA LYS A 12 57.97 28.30 5.70
C LYS A 12 56.55 27.79 5.53
N SER A 13 55.94 28.13 4.40
CA SER A 13 54.59 27.70 4.05
C SER A 13 54.58 26.21 3.68
N SER A 14 53.81 25.51 4.44
CA SER A 14 52.84 24.52 3.98
C SER A 14 53.22 23.50 2.90
N THR A 15 53.83 22.41 3.33
CA THR A 15 53.84 21.14 2.57
C THR A 15 53.48 19.97 3.48
N SER A 16 52.52 20.15 4.40
CA SER A 16 52.14 19.09 5.34
C SER A 16 50.84 18.34 5.01
N SER A 17 50.03 18.81 4.05
CA SER A 17 48.78 18.14 3.72
C SER A 17 48.98 16.80 3.03
N PHE A 18 50.00 16.69 2.19
CA PHE A 18 50.32 15.42 1.51
C PHE A 18 50.96 14.38 2.44
N GLY A 19 51.67 14.84 3.48
CA GLY A 19 52.28 13.97 4.50
C GLY A 19 51.22 13.32 5.39
N LEU A 20 50.17 14.04 5.71
CA LEU A 20 49.05 13.52 6.54
C LEU A 20 48.26 12.46 5.76
N LEU A 21 47.94 12.67 4.50
CA LEU A 21 47.29 11.66 3.67
C LEU A 21 48.12 10.36 3.53
N ARG A 22 49.44 10.50 3.36
CA ARG A 22 50.34 9.33 3.24
C ARG A 22 50.55 8.61 4.58
N SER A 23 50.41 9.30 5.72
CA SER A 23 50.44 8.70 7.05
C SER A 23 49.13 7.97 7.38
N PHE A 24 48.00 8.48 6.90
CA PHE A 24 46.70 7.81 7.00
C PHE A 24 46.67 6.50 6.21
N LEU A 25 47.21 6.48 4.98
CA LEU A 25 47.27 5.31 4.14
C LEU A 25 48.23 4.21 4.64
N LYS A 26 49.15 4.54 5.54
CA LYS A 26 50.12 3.59 6.11
C LYS A 26 49.69 2.94 7.42
N ARG A 27 48.61 3.43 8.07
CA ARG A 27 48.08 2.81 9.26
C ARG A 27 47.12 1.72 8.88
N GLN A 28 47.40 0.47 9.25
CA GLN A 28 46.52 -0.70 9.12
C GLN A 28 45.14 -0.49 9.80
N GLU A 29 45.06 0.45 10.73
CA GLU A 29 43.81 0.88 11.36
C GLU A 29 42.82 1.53 10.39
N GLY A 30 43.25 2.01 9.21
CA GLY A 30 42.40 2.50 8.15
C GLY A 30 41.75 1.42 7.26
N ALA A 31 42.31 0.22 7.23
CA ALA A 31 41.80 -0.88 6.41
C ALA A 31 40.38 -1.29 6.82
N SER A 32 40.16 -1.47 8.11
CA SER A 32 38.82 -1.82 8.66
C SER A 32 37.77 -0.73 8.41
N ALA A 33 38.18 0.55 8.43
CA ALA A 33 37.28 1.65 8.11
C ALA A 33 36.86 1.67 6.64
N VAL A 34 37.78 1.32 5.72
CA VAL A 34 37.50 1.21 4.30
C VAL A 34 36.61 -0.01 4.02
N GLU A 35 36.89 -1.16 4.64
CA GLU A 35 36.03 -2.35 4.54
C GLU A 35 34.61 -2.04 5.02
N PHE A 36 34.47 -1.39 6.19
CA PHE A 36 33.17 -0.97 6.69
C PHE A 36 32.46 0.01 5.76
N ALA A 37 33.19 0.98 5.20
CA ALA A 37 32.62 1.97 4.27
C ALA A 37 32.09 1.34 2.97
N LEU A 38 32.68 0.22 2.52
CA LEU A 38 32.22 -0.52 1.36
C LEU A 38 31.00 -1.40 1.67
N VAL A 39 30.94 -1.96 2.87
CA VAL A 39 29.89 -2.89 3.27
C VAL A 39 28.67 -2.16 3.84
N ALA A 40 28.86 -1.04 4.52
CA ALA A 40 27.78 -0.26 5.14
C ALA A 40 26.66 0.14 4.16
N PRO A 41 26.93 0.65 2.94
CA PRO A 41 25.87 0.97 1.98
C PRO A 41 25.04 -0.25 1.57
N LEU A 42 25.68 -1.41 1.44
CA LEU A 42 24.99 -2.66 1.09
C LEU A 42 24.02 -3.08 2.21
N PHE A 43 24.47 -3.09 3.45
CA PHE A 43 23.60 -3.41 4.59
C PHE A 43 22.48 -2.37 4.77
N THR A 44 22.79 -1.11 4.56
CA THR A 44 21.82 -0.03 4.67
C THR A 44 20.72 -0.19 3.61
N THR A 45 21.07 -0.43 2.37
CA THR A 45 20.07 -0.66 1.29
C THR A 45 19.25 -1.91 1.55
N MET A 46 19.88 -3.00 2.00
CA MET A 46 19.18 -4.23 2.36
C MET A 46 18.21 -4.01 3.52
N TYR A 47 18.62 -3.30 4.57
CA TYR A 47 17.79 -2.98 5.72
C TYR A 47 16.54 -2.17 5.33
N PHE A 48 16.73 -1.09 4.58
CA PHE A 48 15.60 -0.28 4.11
C PHE A 48 14.71 -1.03 3.11
N GLY A 49 15.28 -1.92 2.29
CA GLY A 49 14.51 -2.79 1.41
C GLY A 49 13.56 -3.71 2.18
N VAL A 50 14.05 -4.35 3.25
CA VAL A 50 13.22 -5.20 4.12
C VAL A 50 12.13 -4.39 4.80
N LEU A 51 12.43 -3.19 5.29
CA LEU A 51 11.41 -2.31 5.90
C LEU A 51 10.33 -1.90 4.90
N ALA A 52 10.70 -1.57 3.66
CA ALA A 52 9.74 -1.22 2.62
C ALA A 52 8.81 -2.41 2.26
N MET A 53 9.36 -3.62 2.16
CA MET A 53 8.58 -4.85 1.95
C MET A 53 7.62 -5.12 3.10
N ALA A 54 8.08 -5.02 4.35
CA ALA A 54 7.25 -5.24 5.53
C ALA A 54 6.09 -4.22 5.61
N ALA A 55 6.35 -2.95 5.27
CA ALA A 55 5.31 -1.93 5.21
C ALA A 55 4.27 -2.22 4.11
N GLY A 56 4.72 -2.70 2.95
CA GLY A 56 3.85 -3.10 1.84
C GLY A 56 2.95 -4.29 2.21
N ASP A 57 3.52 -5.34 2.78
CA ASP A 57 2.79 -6.53 3.21
C ASP A 57 1.73 -6.20 4.28
N HIS A 58 2.09 -5.37 5.26
CA HIS A 58 1.15 -4.91 6.27
C HIS A 58 -0.02 -4.10 5.68
N THR A 59 0.26 -3.26 4.68
CA THR A 59 -0.77 -2.47 4.00
C THR A 59 -1.66 -3.39 3.15
N ALA A 60 -1.08 -4.31 2.39
CA ALA A 60 -1.80 -5.29 1.59
C ALA A 60 -2.76 -6.13 2.45
N SER A 61 -2.28 -6.64 3.59
CA SER A 61 -3.10 -7.42 4.53
C SER A 61 -4.28 -6.62 5.09
N ARG A 62 -4.12 -5.32 5.32
CA ARG A 62 -5.22 -4.45 5.74
C ARG A 62 -6.27 -4.27 4.65
N VAL A 63 -5.84 -4.01 3.41
CA VAL A 63 -6.77 -3.87 2.26
C VAL A 63 -7.57 -5.16 2.06
N GLU A 64 -6.90 -6.30 2.15
CA GLU A 64 -7.53 -7.62 2.10
C GLU A 64 -8.56 -7.83 3.22
N GLN A 65 -8.20 -7.50 4.46
CA GLN A 65 -9.08 -7.62 5.61
C GLN A 65 -10.32 -6.74 5.48
N VAL A 66 -10.17 -5.51 5.00
CA VAL A 66 -11.29 -4.60 4.73
C VAL A 66 -12.25 -5.22 3.72
N ALA A 67 -11.74 -5.68 2.56
CA ALA A 67 -12.58 -6.28 1.52
C ALA A 67 -13.34 -7.51 2.03
N SER A 68 -12.67 -8.40 2.77
CA SER A 68 -13.31 -9.61 3.31
C SER A 68 -14.37 -9.29 4.36
N THR A 69 -14.12 -8.31 5.22
CA THR A 69 -15.04 -7.90 6.29
C THR A 69 -16.33 -7.30 5.74
N VAL A 70 -16.25 -6.42 4.72
CA VAL A 70 -17.43 -5.84 4.06
C VAL A 70 -18.33 -6.93 3.52
N SER A 71 -17.79 -7.85 2.74
CA SER A 71 -18.54 -8.95 2.17
C SER A 71 -19.17 -9.86 3.23
N ASP A 72 -18.45 -10.14 4.31
CA ASP A 72 -18.93 -11.01 5.39
C ASP A 72 -20.08 -10.35 6.16
N ILE A 73 -19.96 -9.08 6.56
CA ILE A 73 -21.02 -8.33 7.25
C ILE A 73 -22.30 -8.29 6.42
N ILE A 74 -22.17 -7.94 5.13
CA ILE A 74 -23.32 -7.82 4.23
C ILE A 74 -23.97 -9.19 4.01
N SER A 75 -23.18 -10.25 3.83
CA SER A 75 -23.69 -11.60 3.56
C SER A 75 -24.45 -12.22 4.71
N GLN A 76 -24.30 -11.71 5.93
CA GLN A 76 -25.01 -12.17 7.13
C GLN A 76 -26.34 -11.47 7.34
N SER A 77 -26.66 -10.46 6.56
CA SER A 77 -27.93 -9.72 6.68
C SER A 77 -29.09 -10.49 6.05
N ALA A 78 -30.28 -10.42 6.67
CA ALA A 78 -31.51 -11.02 6.13
C ALA A 78 -32.18 -10.12 5.06
N GLY A 79 -31.89 -8.84 5.07
CA GLY A 79 -32.30 -7.82 4.11
C GLY A 79 -31.34 -6.64 4.20
N LEU A 80 -31.29 -5.84 3.15
CA LEU A 80 -30.38 -4.70 3.05
C LEU A 80 -31.14 -3.40 2.83
N SER A 81 -30.71 -2.35 3.50
CA SER A 81 -30.97 -0.97 3.16
C SER A 81 -29.65 -0.25 2.83
N ALA A 82 -29.75 0.87 2.12
CA ALA A 82 -28.60 1.71 1.86
C ALA A 82 -27.84 2.07 3.14
N ALA A 83 -28.55 2.44 4.21
CA ALA A 83 -27.96 2.78 5.49
C ALA A 83 -27.19 1.62 6.15
N GLN A 84 -27.63 0.38 5.96
CA GLN A 84 -26.92 -0.80 6.48
C GLN A 84 -25.64 -1.07 5.72
N ILE A 85 -25.66 -0.89 4.39
CA ILE A 85 -24.46 -1.01 3.56
C ILE A 85 -23.46 0.11 3.93
N ASP A 86 -23.93 1.35 4.06
CA ASP A 86 -23.08 2.47 4.48
C ASP A 86 -22.45 2.21 5.85
N GLY A 87 -23.24 1.66 6.81
CA GLY A 87 -22.73 1.26 8.12
C GLY A 87 -21.62 0.18 8.04
N ALA A 88 -21.76 -0.81 7.13
CA ALA A 88 -20.73 -1.82 6.89
C ALA A 88 -19.48 -1.21 6.27
N LEU A 89 -19.65 -0.29 5.31
CA LEU A 89 -18.52 0.42 4.69
C LEU A 89 -17.80 1.32 5.69
N MET A 90 -18.51 2.06 6.53
CA MET A 90 -17.92 2.87 7.61
C MET A 90 -17.15 2.00 8.63
N ALA A 91 -17.69 0.82 8.99
CA ALA A 91 -16.98 -0.11 9.86
C ALA A 91 -15.68 -0.61 9.23
N ALA A 92 -15.70 -0.86 7.92
CA ALA A 92 -14.54 -1.25 7.14
C ALA A 92 -13.49 -0.13 7.05
N GLU A 93 -13.90 1.12 6.88
CA GLU A 93 -13.00 2.28 6.93
C GLU A 93 -12.31 2.41 8.31
N ALA A 94 -13.02 2.12 9.39
CA ALA A 94 -12.43 2.11 10.73
C ALA A 94 -11.32 1.06 10.89
N ILE A 95 -11.45 -0.09 10.23
CA ILE A 95 -10.41 -1.14 10.17
C ILE A 95 -9.21 -0.66 9.35
N ALA A 96 -9.45 0.05 8.25
CA ALA A 96 -8.40 0.63 7.42
C ALA A 96 -7.49 1.60 8.21
N GLY A 97 -8.06 2.28 9.20
CA GLY A 97 -7.40 3.29 10.03
C GLY A 97 -7.39 4.67 9.36
N SER A 98 -7.43 5.72 10.16
CA SER A 98 -7.65 7.11 9.72
C SER A 98 -6.69 7.61 8.63
N ASN A 99 -5.45 7.10 8.60
CA ASN A 99 -4.45 7.54 7.61
C ASN A 99 -4.61 6.87 6.24
N ASN A 100 -5.30 5.73 6.17
CA ASN A 100 -5.48 4.94 4.95
C ASN A 100 -6.92 5.01 4.41
N ALA A 101 -7.91 5.27 5.26
CA ALA A 101 -9.32 5.28 4.89
C ALA A 101 -9.62 6.27 3.75
N ALA A 102 -9.05 7.48 3.80
CA ALA A 102 -9.25 8.51 2.78
C ALA A 102 -8.61 8.18 1.41
N ALA A 103 -7.63 7.25 1.40
CA ALA A 103 -6.94 6.82 0.19
C ALA A 103 -7.46 5.48 -0.34
N MET A 104 -8.44 4.88 0.34
CA MET A 104 -8.97 3.55 0.04
C MET A 104 -10.35 3.65 -0.60
N GLU A 105 -10.49 3.08 -1.79
CA GLU A 105 -11.79 2.92 -2.45
C GLU A 105 -12.39 1.60 -1.96
N ILE A 106 -13.56 1.65 -1.32
CA ILE A 106 -14.27 0.49 -0.81
C ILE A 106 -15.62 0.43 -1.48
N GLU A 107 -15.91 -0.67 -2.17
CA GLU A 107 -17.16 -0.89 -2.90
C GLU A 107 -17.82 -2.18 -2.44
N ALA A 108 -19.13 -2.16 -2.34
CA ALA A 108 -20.00 -3.33 -2.12
C ALA A 108 -20.94 -3.48 -3.29
N ILE A 109 -21.04 -4.68 -3.85
CA ILE A 109 -21.79 -4.96 -5.07
C ILE A 109 -22.62 -6.23 -4.88
N GLY A 110 -23.94 -6.14 -5.07
CA GLY A 110 -24.82 -7.29 -5.15
C GLY A 110 -24.91 -7.77 -6.59
N VAL A 111 -24.55 -9.02 -6.85
CA VAL A 111 -24.47 -9.61 -8.18
C VAL A 111 -25.41 -10.82 -8.25
N HIS A 112 -26.27 -10.85 -9.27
CA HIS A 112 -27.09 -12.01 -9.59
C HIS A 112 -26.46 -12.79 -10.75
N ILE A 113 -26.34 -14.10 -10.59
CA ILE A 113 -25.84 -15.03 -11.61
C ILE A 113 -27.01 -15.86 -12.10
N ASP A 114 -27.33 -15.74 -13.38
CA ASP A 114 -28.43 -16.51 -14.01
C ASP A 114 -27.99 -17.94 -14.42
N SER A 115 -28.96 -18.75 -14.87
CA SER A 115 -28.71 -20.10 -15.38
C SER A 115 -27.87 -20.13 -16.66
N ASN A 116 -27.76 -19.01 -17.38
CA ASN A 116 -26.95 -18.85 -18.59
C ASN A 116 -25.53 -18.41 -18.28
N ARG A 117 -25.15 -18.35 -17.00
CA ARG A 117 -23.85 -17.89 -16.50
C ARG A 117 -23.56 -16.39 -16.74
N ASN A 118 -24.60 -15.58 -16.86
CA ASN A 118 -24.46 -14.14 -16.90
C ASN A 118 -24.53 -13.60 -15.49
N ALA A 119 -23.54 -12.81 -15.12
CA ALA A 119 -23.49 -12.10 -13.84
C ALA A 119 -23.87 -10.64 -14.06
N THR A 120 -24.93 -10.18 -13.39
CA THR A 120 -25.46 -8.81 -13.49
C THR A 120 -25.53 -8.16 -12.13
N VAL A 121 -25.22 -6.85 -12.11
CA VAL A 121 -25.33 -6.04 -10.89
C VAL A 121 -26.80 -5.84 -10.53
N VAL A 122 -27.16 -6.11 -9.29
CA VAL A 122 -28.47 -5.80 -8.73
C VAL A 122 -28.45 -4.45 -8.02
N TRP A 123 -27.41 -4.21 -7.24
CA TRP A 123 -27.13 -2.94 -6.57
C TRP A 123 -25.62 -2.80 -6.38
N SER A 124 -25.17 -1.57 -6.24
CA SER A 124 -23.78 -1.26 -5.87
C SER A 124 -23.73 -0.02 -4.99
N ARG A 125 -22.72 0.04 -4.11
CA ARG A 125 -22.50 1.19 -3.26
C ARG A 125 -21.02 1.30 -2.89
N ASP A 126 -20.52 2.53 -2.89
CA ASP A 126 -19.16 2.84 -2.46
C ASP A 126 -19.16 3.54 -1.09
N SER A 127 -18.00 3.71 -0.49
CA SER A 127 -17.81 4.37 0.79
C SER A 127 -18.14 5.88 0.77
N GLN A 128 -18.36 6.46 -0.41
CA GLN A 128 -18.75 7.86 -0.59
C GLN A 128 -20.26 8.01 -0.82
N GLY A 129 -21.02 6.91 -0.77
CA GLY A 129 -22.46 6.88 -1.00
C GLY A 129 -22.84 6.88 -2.48
N GLY A 130 -21.89 6.66 -3.38
CA GLY A 130 -22.10 6.53 -4.82
C GLY A 130 -22.57 5.15 -5.25
N GLN A 131 -22.96 5.04 -6.53
CA GLN A 131 -23.30 3.78 -7.21
C GLN A 131 -22.31 3.55 -8.35
N PRO A 132 -21.16 2.88 -8.10
CA PRO A 132 -20.11 2.72 -9.11
C PRO A 132 -20.54 1.86 -10.29
N TYR A 133 -21.50 0.96 -10.10
CA TYR A 133 -22.03 0.08 -11.14
C TYR A 133 -23.55 0.24 -11.26
N PRO A 134 -24.09 0.63 -12.42
CA PRO A 134 -25.53 0.73 -12.62
C PRO A 134 -26.22 -0.65 -12.48
N PRO A 135 -27.40 -0.73 -11.86
CA PRO A 135 -28.20 -1.95 -11.85
C PRO A 135 -28.45 -2.50 -13.27
N GLY A 136 -28.35 -3.82 -13.43
CA GLY A 136 -28.47 -4.49 -14.72
C GLY A 136 -27.18 -4.52 -15.56
N SER A 137 -26.11 -3.82 -15.15
CA SER A 137 -24.82 -3.88 -15.86
C SER A 137 -24.14 -5.25 -15.68
N PRO A 138 -23.38 -5.72 -16.69
CA PRO A 138 -22.62 -6.96 -16.55
C PRO A 138 -21.49 -6.78 -15.55
N TYR A 139 -21.26 -7.79 -14.70
CA TYR A 139 -20.16 -7.78 -13.71
C TYR A 139 -19.28 -9.03 -13.91
N SER A 140 -17.96 -8.84 -13.81
CA SER A 140 -17.01 -9.93 -13.96
C SER A 140 -16.81 -10.65 -12.63
N VAL A 141 -17.20 -11.93 -12.56
CA VAL A 141 -16.97 -12.81 -11.41
C VAL A 141 -16.06 -13.98 -11.80
N PRO A 142 -15.38 -14.63 -10.87
CA PRO A 142 -14.59 -15.82 -11.13
C PRO A 142 -15.41 -16.92 -11.78
N ALA A 143 -14.82 -17.66 -12.75
CA ALA A 143 -15.51 -18.71 -13.49
C ALA A 143 -16.08 -19.84 -12.59
N SER A 144 -15.47 -20.06 -11.42
CA SER A 144 -15.95 -21.02 -10.42
C SER A 144 -17.34 -20.67 -9.88
N LEU A 145 -17.65 -19.38 -9.75
CA LEU A 145 -18.96 -18.90 -9.26
C LEU A 145 -20.04 -18.94 -10.35
N LEU A 146 -19.67 -18.77 -11.61
CA LEU A 146 -20.62 -18.81 -12.75
C LEU A 146 -21.32 -20.17 -12.91
N ASN A 147 -20.77 -21.23 -12.34
CA ASN A 147 -21.35 -22.57 -12.42
C ASN A 147 -22.50 -22.80 -11.43
N GLN A 148 -22.75 -21.86 -10.52
CA GLN A 148 -23.80 -21.92 -9.51
C GLN A 148 -24.71 -20.71 -9.65
N PRO A 149 -25.87 -20.83 -10.33
CA PRO A 149 -26.85 -19.75 -10.38
C PRO A 149 -27.25 -19.33 -8.97
N GLY A 150 -27.32 -18.02 -8.73
CA GLY A 150 -27.67 -17.50 -7.42
C GLY A 150 -27.25 -16.05 -7.22
N PHE A 151 -27.19 -15.65 -5.97
CA PHE A 151 -26.78 -14.31 -5.60
C PHE A 151 -25.41 -14.33 -4.88
N VAL A 152 -24.57 -13.37 -5.23
CA VAL A 152 -23.24 -13.20 -4.64
C VAL A 152 -23.05 -11.75 -4.25
N VAL A 153 -22.52 -11.53 -3.07
CA VAL A 153 -22.03 -10.23 -2.63
C VAL A 153 -20.53 -10.15 -2.99
N ALA A 154 -20.18 -9.21 -3.82
CA ALA A 154 -18.80 -8.87 -4.10
C ALA A 154 -18.41 -7.62 -3.32
N SER A 155 -17.20 -7.59 -2.79
CA SER A 155 -16.55 -6.36 -2.34
C SER A 155 -15.28 -6.15 -3.12
N ARG A 156 -15.02 -4.91 -3.43
CA ARG A 156 -13.75 -4.46 -4.01
C ARG A 156 -13.14 -3.41 -3.10
N THR A 157 -11.88 -3.60 -2.79
CA THR A 157 -11.11 -2.58 -2.07
C THR A 157 -9.84 -2.32 -2.84
N ALA A 158 -9.59 -1.06 -3.15
CA ALA A 158 -8.44 -0.61 -3.91
C ALA A 158 -7.77 0.57 -3.22
N MET A 159 -6.44 0.59 -3.25
CA MET A 159 -5.64 1.75 -2.84
C MET A 159 -4.29 1.76 -3.55
N SER A 160 -3.66 2.93 -3.58
CA SER A 160 -2.28 3.09 -4.05
C SER A 160 -1.33 3.16 -2.85
N PHE A 161 -0.39 2.23 -2.77
CA PHE A 161 0.64 2.21 -1.74
C PHE A 161 1.94 2.80 -2.28
N THR A 162 2.49 3.80 -1.59
CA THR A 162 3.82 4.34 -1.90
C THR A 162 4.78 3.91 -0.81
N PRO A 163 5.82 3.10 -1.13
CA PRO A 163 6.81 2.69 -0.15
C PRO A 163 7.52 3.90 0.47
N PRO A 164 7.73 3.91 1.79
CA PRO A 164 8.38 5.04 2.47
C PRO A 164 9.86 5.21 2.08
N VAL A 165 10.46 4.16 1.52
CA VAL A 165 11.84 4.17 1.01
C VAL A 165 11.88 3.47 -0.35
N GLY A 166 12.58 4.07 -1.31
CA GLY A 166 12.76 3.47 -2.63
C GLY A 166 11.58 3.66 -3.59
N GLY A 167 10.52 4.35 -3.21
CA GLY A 167 9.37 4.63 -4.08
C GLY A 167 9.78 5.28 -5.40
N SER A 168 10.77 6.18 -5.38
CA SER A 168 11.30 6.85 -6.59
C SER A 168 12.00 5.92 -7.57
N LEU A 169 12.29 4.67 -7.20
CA LEU A 169 12.89 3.65 -8.07
C LEU A 169 11.83 2.81 -8.79
N LEU A 170 10.56 2.97 -8.42
CA LEU A 170 9.43 2.25 -9.02
C LEU A 170 8.83 3.06 -10.17
N PRO A 171 8.30 2.40 -11.22
CA PRO A 171 7.50 3.06 -12.23
C PRO A 171 6.21 3.65 -11.61
N SER A 172 5.50 4.51 -12.35
CA SER A 172 4.22 5.10 -11.92
C SER A 172 4.33 5.96 -10.65
N ASP A 173 5.31 6.89 -10.62
CA ASP A 173 5.56 7.82 -9.49
C ASP A 173 5.78 7.13 -8.14
N GLY A 174 6.20 5.86 -8.17
CA GLY A 174 6.50 5.07 -6.99
C GLY A 174 5.29 4.45 -6.29
N ALA A 175 4.10 4.54 -6.88
CA ALA A 175 2.90 3.96 -6.32
C ALA A 175 2.67 2.52 -6.82
N VAL A 176 2.35 1.63 -5.90
CA VAL A 176 1.97 0.24 -6.18
C VAL A 176 0.46 0.12 -5.97
N PRO A 177 -0.32 -0.22 -7.03
CA PRO A 177 -1.75 -0.44 -6.86
C PRO A 177 -1.99 -1.74 -6.10
N LEU A 178 -2.80 -1.65 -5.05
CA LEU A 178 -3.29 -2.79 -4.28
C LEU A 178 -4.79 -2.89 -4.51
N GLU A 179 -5.25 -4.02 -5.02
CA GLU A 179 -6.66 -4.27 -5.26
C GLU A 179 -7.00 -5.70 -4.83
N TYR A 180 -8.03 -5.81 -4.00
CA TYR A 180 -8.57 -7.08 -3.53
C TYR A 180 -10.06 -7.15 -3.77
N LYS A 181 -10.52 -8.33 -4.24
CA LYS A 181 -11.93 -8.64 -4.46
C LYS A 181 -12.30 -9.90 -3.70
N TYR A 182 -13.36 -9.81 -2.94
CA TYR A 182 -13.93 -10.96 -2.23
C TYR A 182 -15.37 -11.19 -2.67
N TYR A 183 -15.77 -12.45 -2.62
CA TYR A 183 -17.09 -12.90 -3.06
C TYR A 183 -17.66 -13.82 -2.00
N TYR A 184 -18.83 -13.46 -1.47
CA TYR A 184 -19.53 -14.25 -0.49
C TYR A 184 -20.94 -14.57 -0.98
N VAL A 185 -21.37 -15.81 -0.75
CA VAL A 185 -22.77 -16.20 -0.98
C VAL A 185 -23.56 -15.83 0.28
N PRO A 186 -24.73 -15.17 0.18
CA PRO A 186 -25.57 -14.89 1.32
C PRO A 186 -25.92 -16.14 2.10
N ARG A 187 -25.87 -16.08 3.43
CA ARG A 187 -26.08 -17.24 4.30
C ARG A 187 -27.51 -17.34 4.83
N VAL A 188 -28.21 -16.23 4.90
CA VAL A 188 -29.53 -16.09 5.55
C VAL A 188 -30.67 -16.04 4.53
N SER A 189 -30.39 -15.53 3.32
CA SER A 189 -31.38 -15.42 2.25
C SER A 189 -30.80 -15.88 0.92
N SER A 190 -31.64 -16.31 -0.01
CA SER A 190 -31.22 -16.69 -1.36
C SER A 190 -30.86 -15.46 -2.24
N SER A 191 -31.23 -14.27 -1.82
CA SER A 191 -30.93 -13.01 -2.50
C SER A 191 -30.97 -11.86 -1.49
N LEU A 192 -30.11 -10.87 -1.68
CA LEU A 192 -30.06 -9.64 -0.90
C LEU A 192 -30.51 -8.49 -1.81
N PHE A 193 -31.75 -8.09 -1.66
CA PHE A 193 -32.31 -6.96 -2.40
C PHE A 193 -32.20 -5.70 -1.57
N CYS A 194 -31.79 -4.60 -2.18
CA CYS A 194 -31.71 -3.28 -1.56
C CYS A 194 -32.68 -2.36 -2.30
N PRO A 195 -33.84 -2.04 -1.71
CA PRO A 195 -34.87 -1.26 -2.40
C PRO A 195 -34.53 0.23 -2.55
N ASP A 196 -33.62 0.71 -1.75
CA ASP A 196 -33.24 2.13 -1.62
C ASP A 196 -31.77 2.41 -2.04
N CYS A 197 -31.11 1.40 -2.68
CA CYS A 197 -29.77 1.56 -3.24
C CYS A 197 -29.75 2.18 -4.63
#